data_166fd222b42b4fa145a90e903f2cb4fc
#
_entry.id   166fd222b42b4fa145a90e903f2cb4fc
#
_cell.length_a   1.000
_cell.length_b   1.000
_cell.length_c   1.000
_cell.angle_alpha   90.00
_cell.angle_beta   90.00
_cell.angle_gamma   90.00
#
_symmetry.space_group_name_H-M   'P 1'
#
loop_
_entity.id
_entity.type
_entity.pdbx_description
1 polymer ?
#
loop_
_entity_poly.entity_id
_entity_poly.type
_entity_poly.pdbx_seq_one_letter_code
_entity_poly.pdbx_strand_id
1 'polypeptide(L)'
;MERRKTTYLFTFLLAAALTGWRAPIAKESIPWITIEEAAGKLQQQQKPILIDLYTTWCGWCRQMDRKTYSNKKVAQYLTDKFYTVRIDAETHAAITWQERTYQFDPRYRCNEFAVYLSHGQLEFPTTVIIAPGEAPQAIPGYMEPKDLEMLVKYFGEGAYKIRGFDEYQRNFHASW
;
A
#
# COMPACT_ATOMS: atom_id res chain seq x y z
N MET A 1 54.77 -66.26 -17.49
CA MET A 1 55.12 -64.84 -17.20
C MET A 1 53.97 -63.95 -17.60
N GLU A 2 53.08 -63.67 -16.68
CA GLU A 2 51.87 -62.94 -16.90
C GLU A 2 51.98 -61.55 -16.27
N ARG A 3 51.94 -60.50 -17.11
CA ARG A 3 52.01 -59.10 -16.64
C ARG A 3 50.66 -58.64 -16.29
N ARG A 4 50.35 -58.44 -14.98
CA ARG A 4 49.18 -57.79 -14.48
C ARG A 4 49.23 -56.29 -14.83
N LYS A 5 48.28 -55.85 -15.66
CA LYS A 5 48.03 -54.42 -15.90
C LYS A 5 47.08 -53.88 -14.82
N THR A 6 47.62 -53.03 -13.98
CA THR A 6 46.87 -52.33 -12.92
C THR A 6 46.18 -51.07 -13.58
N THR A 7 44.88 -51.10 -13.68
CA THR A 7 44.10 -49.99 -14.18
C THR A 7 43.76 -49.05 -13.01
N TYR A 8 44.33 -47.87 -13.00
CA TYR A 8 43.96 -46.82 -12.04
C TYR A 8 42.68 -46.12 -12.51
N LEU A 9 41.61 -46.31 -11.74
CA LEU A 9 40.35 -45.61 -11.91
C LEU A 9 40.46 -44.21 -11.27
N PHE A 10 40.62 -43.16 -12.09
CA PHE A 10 40.59 -41.79 -11.62
C PHE A 10 39.13 -41.37 -11.43
N THR A 11 38.68 -41.38 -10.17
CA THR A 11 37.37 -40.78 -9.80
C THR A 11 37.52 -39.26 -9.74
N PHE A 12 37.03 -38.57 -10.76
CA PHE A 12 36.86 -37.13 -10.76
C PHE A 12 35.65 -36.76 -9.88
N LEU A 13 35.92 -36.27 -8.66
CA LEU A 13 34.93 -35.63 -7.81
C LEU A 13 34.62 -34.23 -8.38
N LEU A 14 33.48 -34.09 -9.07
CA LEU A 14 32.96 -32.82 -9.55
C LEU A 14 32.33 -32.07 -8.36
N ALA A 15 33.08 -31.15 -7.74
CA ALA A 15 32.56 -30.23 -6.74
C ALA A 15 31.73 -29.19 -7.45
N ALA A 16 30.39 -29.38 -7.47
CA ALA A 16 29.44 -28.37 -7.93
C ALA A 16 29.43 -27.23 -6.91
N ALA A 17 30.14 -26.16 -7.20
CA ALA A 17 30.03 -24.90 -6.47
C ALA A 17 28.62 -24.31 -6.69
N LEU A 18 27.75 -24.48 -5.70
CA LEU A 18 26.47 -23.80 -5.60
C LEU A 18 26.74 -22.30 -5.34
N THR A 19 27.02 -21.54 -6.40
CA THR A 19 26.98 -20.08 -6.33
C THR A 19 25.52 -19.69 -6.18
N GLY A 20 25.10 -19.50 -4.94
CA GLY A 20 23.79 -18.98 -4.61
C GLY A 20 23.63 -17.59 -5.23
N TRP A 21 22.98 -17.52 -6.36
CA TRP A 21 22.55 -16.26 -6.98
C TRP A 21 21.54 -15.61 -6.03
N ARG A 22 22.03 -14.69 -5.21
CA ARG A 22 21.17 -13.85 -4.39
C ARG A 22 20.51 -12.87 -5.34
N ALA A 23 19.24 -13.12 -5.66
CA ALA A 23 18.42 -12.13 -6.37
C ALA A 23 18.50 -10.78 -5.63
N PRO A 24 18.65 -9.65 -6.33
CA PRO A 24 18.61 -8.34 -5.70
C PRO A 24 17.30 -8.24 -4.92
N ILE A 25 17.37 -7.86 -3.64
CA ILE A 25 16.19 -7.58 -2.82
C ILE A 25 15.51 -6.39 -3.49
N ALA A 26 14.39 -6.65 -4.17
CA ALA A 26 13.58 -5.59 -4.74
C ALA A 26 13.25 -4.62 -3.60
N LYS A 27 13.47 -3.30 -3.84
CA LYS A 27 13.10 -2.28 -2.88
C LYS A 27 11.59 -2.45 -2.65
N GLU A 28 11.22 -2.81 -1.43
CA GLU A 28 9.80 -2.92 -1.07
C GLU A 28 9.15 -1.56 -1.32
N SER A 29 8.37 -1.49 -2.38
CA SER A 29 7.57 -0.31 -2.73
C SER A 29 6.10 -0.70 -2.63
N ILE A 30 5.28 0.24 -2.16
CA ILE A 30 3.82 0.04 -2.09
C ILE A 30 3.30 -0.20 -3.51
N PRO A 31 2.55 -1.29 -3.77
CA PRO A 31 1.96 -1.59 -5.07
C PRO A 31 0.70 -0.72 -5.28
N TRP A 32 0.88 0.52 -5.73
CA TRP A 32 -0.23 1.41 -6.02
C TRP A 32 -1.03 0.90 -7.23
N ILE A 33 -2.34 0.73 -7.04
CA ILE A 33 -3.28 0.27 -8.07
C ILE A 33 -4.38 1.32 -8.28
N THR A 34 -5.21 1.14 -9.33
CA THR A 34 -6.38 1.99 -9.52
C THR A 34 -7.53 1.57 -8.59
N ILE A 35 -8.53 2.45 -8.43
CA ILE A 35 -9.69 2.13 -7.59
C ILE A 35 -10.55 1.03 -8.22
N GLU A 36 -10.60 0.97 -9.55
CA GLU A 36 -11.30 -0.07 -10.31
C GLU A 36 -10.63 -1.44 -10.13
N GLU A 37 -9.29 -1.49 -10.14
CA GLU A 37 -8.53 -2.70 -9.82
C GLU A 37 -8.78 -3.16 -8.38
N ALA A 38 -8.81 -2.21 -7.42
CA ALA A 38 -9.13 -2.52 -6.03
C ALA A 38 -10.56 -3.07 -5.90
N ALA A 39 -11.54 -2.48 -6.60
CA ALA A 39 -12.92 -2.96 -6.65
C ALA A 39 -13.01 -4.40 -7.17
N GLY A 40 -12.26 -4.73 -8.24
CA GLY A 40 -12.17 -6.09 -8.77
C GLY A 40 -11.57 -7.07 -7.76
N LYS A 41 -10.53 -6.67 -7.03
CA LYS A 41 -9.89 -7.50 -5.99
C LYS A 41 -10.80 -7.75 -4.78
N LEU A 42 -11.67 -6.81 -4.42
CA LEU A 42 -12.65 -6.97 -3.33
C LEU A 42 -13.65 -8.11 -3.60
N GLN A 43 -13.91 -8.46 -4.85
CA GLN A 43 -14.76 -9.62 -5.20
C GLN A 43 -14.11 -10.96 -4.82
N GLN A 44 -12.79 -11.00 -4.72
CA GLN A 44 -12.02 -12.20 -4.39
C GLN A 44 -11.66 -12.27 -2.91
N GLN A 45 -11.24 -11.14 -2.34
CA GLN A 45 -10.82 -11.04 -0.95
C GLN A 45 -11.18 -9.68 -0.36
N GLN A 46 -11.89 -9.70 0.75
CA GLN A 46 -12.25 -8.49 1.49
C GLN A 46 -11.04 -7.98 2.29
N LYS A 47 -10.50 -6.83 1.88
CA LYS A 47 -9.48 -6.05 2.60
C LYS A 47 -9.89 -4.58 2.64
N PRO A 48 -9.47 -3.82 3.64
CA PRO A 48 -9.65 -2.37 3.56
C PRO A 48 -8.83 -1.79 2.41
N ILE A 49 -9.34 -0.71 1.82
CA ILE A 49 -8.61 0.09 0.84
C ILE A 49 -8.00 1.29 1.56
N LEU A 50 -6.72 1.56 1.31
CA LEU A 50 -6.07 2.82 1.65
C LEU A 50 -5.89 3.63 0.38
N ILE A 51 -6.38 4.85 0.37
CA ILE A 51 -6.24 5.78 -0.75
C ILE A 51 -5.33 6.94 -0.33
N ASP A 52 -4.25 7.16 -1.08
CA ASP A 52 -3.45 8.38 -1.04
C ASP A 52 -4.06 9.39 -2.02
N LEU A 53 -4.79 10.36 -1.49
CA LEU A 53 -5.38 11.45 -2.27
C LEU A 53 -4.40 12.62 -2.30
N TYR A 54 -3.88 12.95 -3.48
CA TYR A 54 -2.81 13.90 -3.67
C TYR A 54 -3.07 14.85 -4.85
N THR A 55 -2.20 15.85 -5.01
CA THR A 55 -2.07 16.64 -6.23
C THR A 55 -0.60 16.74 -6.65
N THR A 56 -0.34 16.99 -7.94
CA THR A 56 1.03 17.03 -8.48
C THR A 56 1.89 18.17 -7.89
N TRP A 57 1.29 19.28 -7.50
CA TRP A 57 1.96 20.44 -6.90
C TRP A 57 2.15 20.34 -5.39
N CYS A 58 1.53 19.36 -4.72
CA CYS A 58 1.52 19.22 -3.27
C CYS A 58 2.91 18.88 -2.69
N GLY A 59 3.51 19.82 -1.96
CA GLY A 59 4.80 19.64 -1.33
C GLY A 59 4.81 18.63 -0.19
N TRP A 60 3.75 18.62 0.63
CA TRP A 60 3.58 17.68 1.73
C TRP A 60 3.29 16.25 1.25
N CYS A 61 2.62 16.08 0.10
CA CYS A 61 2.45 14.76 -0.53
C CYS A 61 3.80 14.16 -0.90
N ARG A 62 4.69 14.94 -1.54
CA ARG A 62 6.06 14.52 -1.82
C ARG A 62 6.87 14.22 -0.55
N GLN A 63 6.59 14.92 0.56
CA GLN A 63 7.21 14.62 1.84
C GLN A 63 6.73 13.28 2.39
N MET A 64 5.43 13.00 2.29
CA MET A 64 4.82 11.73 2.71
C MET A 64 5.37 10.55 1.90
N ASP A 65 5.57 10.70 0.59
CA ASP A 65 6.25 9.72 -0.25
C ASP A 65 7.65 9.39 0.27
N ARG A 66 8.44 10.44 0.56
CA ARG A 66 9.84 10.26 0.95
C ARG A 66 10.04 9.74 2.38
N LYS A 67 9.14 10.04 3.29
CA LYS A 67 9.31 9.75 4.72
C LYS A 67 8.43 8.61 5.22
N THR A 68 7.18 8.59 4.76
CA THR A 68 6.17 7.66 5.28
C THR A 68 6.04 6.45 4.39
N TYR A 69 5.69 6.62 3.12
CA TYR A 69 5.49 5.51 2.20
C TYR A 69 6.78 4.79 1.79
N SER A 70 7.94 5.45 1.90
CA SER A 70 9.26 4.79 1.71
C SER A 70 9.76 4.02 2.93
N ASN A 71 9.10 4.14 4.08
CA ASN A 71 9.43 3.35 5.26
C ASN A 71 9.09 1.87 5.02
N LYS A 72 10.06 0.98 5.24
CA LYS A 72 9.91 -0.46 4.95
C LYS A 72 8.76 -1.11 5.72
N LYS A 73 8.58 -0.77 7.00
CA LYS A 73 7.50 -1.34 7.83
C LYS A 73 6.13 -0.87 7.34
N VAL A 74 6.01 0.41 6.96
CA VAL A 74 4.81 0.96 6.33
C VAL A 74 4.50 0.22 5.03
N ALA A 75 5.47 0.16 4.10
CA ALA A 75 5.27 -0.45 2.80
C ALA A 75 4.87 -1.93 2.92
N GLN A 76 5.56 -2.68 3.78
CA GLN A 76 5.27 -4.09 4.01
C GLN A 76 3.87 -4.29 4.59
N TYR A 77 3.50 -3.53 5.62
CA TYR A 77 2.20 -3.65 6.26
C TYR A 77 1.05 -3.29 5.31
N LEU A 78 1.19 -2.19 4.57
CA LEU A 78 0.19 -1.77 3.59
C LEU A 78 0.02 -2.81 2.47
N THR A 79 1.10 -3.37 1.96
CA THR A 79 1.06 -4.43 0.94
C THR A 79 0.33 -5.68 1.44
N ASP A 80 0.53 -6.06 2.69
CA ASP A 80 -0.11 -7.24 3.28
C ASP A 80 -1.59 -7.02 3.61
N LYS A 81 -1.93 -5.90 4.23
CA LYS A 81 -3.23 -5.68 4.85
C LYS A 81 -4.22 -4.86 4.03
N PHE A 82 -3.77 -4.11 3.02
CA PHE A 82 -4.61 -3.19 2.26
C PHE A 82 -4.55 -3.44 0.75
N TYR A 83 -5.57 -2.98 0.06
CA TYR A 83 -5.44 -2.56 -1.33
C TYR A 83 -5.05 -1.09 -1.33
N THR A 84 -3.90 -0.78 -1.90
CA THR A 84 -3.33 0.57 -1.87
C THR A 84 -3.61 1.28 -3.19
N VAL A 85 -4.35 2.36 -3.12
CA VAL A 85 -4.80 3.15 -4.27
C VAL A 85 -4.18 4.55 -4.20
N ARG A 86 -3.82 5.11 -5.33
CA ARG A 86 -3.31 6.46 -5.43
C ARG A 86 -4.14 7.25 -6.43
N ILE A 87 -4.65 8.43 -6.00
CA ILE A 87 -5.53 9.25 -6.82
C ILE A 87 -5.02 10.69 -6.86
N ASP A 88 -4.72 11.17 -8.07
CA ASP A 88 -4.57 12.60 -8.31
C ASP A 88 -5.96 13.25 -8.26
N ALA A 89 -6.17 14.10 -7.27
CA ALA A 89 -7.45 14.76 -7.06
C ALA A 89 -7.85 15.65 -8.24
N GLU A 90 -6.88 16.15 -9.02
CA GLU A 90 -7.12 17.02 -10.18
C GLU A 90 -7.23 16.23 -11.50
N THR A 91 -7.29 14.89 -11.46
CA THR A 91 -7.39 14.08 -12.67
C THR A 91 -8.65 14.39 -13.47
N HIS A 92 -8.50 14.52 -14.79
CA HIS A 92 -9.60 14.65 -15.73
C HIS A 92 -10.12 13.28 -16.22
N ALA A 93 -9.46 12.20 -15.88
CA ALA A 93 -9.94 10.86 -16.19
C ALA A 93 -11.21 10.55 -15.40
N ALA A 94 -12.18 9.91 -16.04
CA ALA A 94 -13.36 9.40 -15.36
C ALA A 94 -12.94 8.29 -14.40
N ILE A 95 -13.51 8.29 -13.19
CA ILE A 95 -13.28 7.28 -12.15
C ILE A 95 -14.61 6.57 -11.88
N THR A 96 -14.61 5.24 -11.90
CA THR A 96 -15.81 4.45 -11.61
C THR A 96 -15.68 3.74 -10.27
N TRP A 97 -16.62 4.00 -9.36
CA TRP A 97 -16.72 3.37 -8.06
C TRP A 97 -18.17 3.06 -7.69
N GLN A 98 -18.47 1.82 -7.31
CA GLN A 98 -19.82 1.38 -6.91
C GLN A 98 -20.91 1.79 -7.92
N GLU A 99 -20.70 1.43 -9.21
CA GLU A 99 -21.62 1.70 -10.33
C GLU A 99 -21.83 3.20 -10.67
N ARG A 100 -21.16 4.10 -9.96
CA ARG A 100 -21.17 5.53 -10.24
C ARG A 100 -19.87 5.96 -10.92
N THR A 101 -20.00 6.76 -11.97
CA THR A 101 -18.88 7.42 -12.65
C THR A 101 -18.76 8.86 -12.17
N TYR A 102 -17.56 9.23 -11.77
CA TYR A 102 -17.18 10.55 -11.29
C TYR A 102 -16.34 11.25 -12.33
N GLN A 103 -16.62 12.53 -12.58
CA GLN A 103 -15.95 13.35 -13.58
C GLN A 103 -15.18 14.49 -12.91
N PHE A 104 -14.31 15.15 -13.68
CA PHE A 104 -13.69 16.40 -13.24
C PHE A 104 -14.75 17.50 -13.13
N ASP A 105 -14.82 18.18 -11.99
CA ASP A 105 -15.74 19.31 -11.75
C ASP A 105 -14.94 20.62 -11.70
N PRO A 106 -15.13 21.53 -12.68
CA PRO A 106 -14.44 22.81 -12.72
C PRO A 106 -14.70 23.71 -11.49
N ARG A 107 -15.84 23.53 -10.80
CA ARG A 107 -16.22 24.32 -9.61
C ARG A 107 -15.27 24.03 -8.45
N TYR A 108 -14.87 22.76 -8.29
CA TYR A 108 -13.92 22.31 -7.26
C TYR A 108 -12.49 22.27 -7.78
N ARG A 109 -12.30 22.35 -9.10
CA ARG A 109 -11.01 22.09 -9.78
C ARG A 109 -10.42 20.72 -9.42
N CYS A 110 -11.30 19.77 -9.11
CA CYS A 110 -10.96 18.40 -8.73
C CYS A 110 -11.94 17.42 -9.38
N ASN A 111 -11.57 16.15 -9.40
CA ASN A 111 -12.49 15.08 -9.74
C ASN A 111 -13.56 14.95 -8.63
N GLU A 112 -14.80 14.75 -8.99
CA GLU A 112 -15.92 14.54 -8.05
C GLU A 112 -15.66 13.38 -7.08
N PHE A 113 -14.84 12.39 -7.48
CA PHE A 113 -14.47 11.30 -6.59
C PHE A 113 -13.58 11.78 -5.43
N ALA A 114 -12.66 12.70 -5.67
CA ALA A 114 -11.88 13.34 -4.62
C ALA A 114 -12.77 14.13 -3.65
N VAL A 115 -13.78 14.85 -4.17
CA VAL A 115 -14.78 15.57 -3.36
C VAL A 115 -15.59 14.59 -2.50
N TYR A 116 -16.04 13.46 -3.10
CA TYR A 116 -16.77 12.42 -2.38
C TYR A 116 -15.92 11.81 -1.25
N LEU A 117 -14.68 11.41 -1.56
CA LEU A 117 -13.78 10.77 -0.60
C LEU A 117 -13.40 11.68 0.58
N SER A 118 -13.21 12.97 0.31
CA SER A 118 -12.81 13.97 1.32
C SER A 118 -14.00 14.63 2.03
N HIS A 119 -15.23 14.22 1.73
CA HIS A 119 -16.46 14.89 2.21
C HIS A 119 -16.49 16.40 1.90
N GLY A 120 -15.89 16.79 0.77
CA GLY A 120 -15.77 18.17 0.34
C GLY A 120 -14.61 18.97 0.97
N GLN A 121 -13.82 18.37 1.86
CA GLN A 121 -12.63 18.98 2.47
C GLN A 121 -11.39 18.65 1.63
N LEU A 122 -11.15 19.46 0.60
CA LEU A 122 -10.05 19.25 -0.35
C LEU A 122 -8.71 19.75 0.21
N GLU A 123 -8.15 19.00 1.13
CA GLU A 123 -6.81 19.21 1.70
C GLU A 123 -5.86 18.09 1.22
N PHE A 124 -4.56 18.40 1.04
CA PHE A 124 -3.59 17.42 0.53
C PHE A 124 -2.28 17.44 1.30
N PRO A 125 -1.69 16.22 1.58
CA PRO A 125 -2.27 14.90 1.31
C PRO A 125 -3.49 14.61 2.17
N THR A 126 -4.38 13.75 1.71
CA THR A 126 -5.43 13.15 2.55
C THR A 126 -5.35 11.63 2.40
N THR A 127 -5.19 10.94 3.52
CA THR A 127 -5.32 9.49 3.56
C THR A 127 -6.78 9.12 3.75
N VAL A 128 -7.34 8.31 2.85
CA VAL A 128 -8.71 7.82 2.99
C VAL A 128 -8.68 6.31 3.21
N ILE A 129 -9.41 5.85 4.21
CA ILE A 129 -9.61 4.42 4.46
C ILE A 129 -11.07 4.07 4.12
N ILE A 130 -11.24 3.03 3.29
CA ILE A 130 -12.54 2.39 3.06
C ILE A 130 -12.45 0.98 3.63
N ALA A 131 -12.97 0.78 4.83
CA ALA A 131 -13.04 -0.54 5.44
C ALA A 131 -14.29 -1.29 4.94
N PRO A 132 -14.27 -2.65 4.90
CA PRO A 132 -15.41 -3.42 4.47
C PRO A 132 -16.69 -3.09 5.24
N GLY A 133 -17.72 -2.63 4.53
CA GLY A 133 -19.01 -2.25 5.10
C GLY A 133 -19.09 -0.83 5.66
N GLU A 134 -17.99 -0.06 5.62
CA GLU A 134 -17.93 1.30 6.15
C GLU A 134 -17.89 2.35 5.03
N ALA A 135 -18.35 3.54 5.37
CA ALA A 135 -18.17 4.72 4.52
C ALA A 135 -16.69 5.17 4.50
N PRO A 136 -16.23 5.89 3.46
CA PRO A 136 -14.88 6.44 3.43
C PRO A 136 -14.57 7.29 4.67
N GLN A 137 -13.41 7.06 5.29
CA GLN A 137 -12.90 7.83 6.41
C GLN A 137 -11.71 8.65 5.91
N ALA A 138 -11.87 9.96 5.81
CA ALA A 138 -10.85 10.88 5.34
C ALA A 138 -10.04 11.46 6.51
N ILE A 139 -8.73 11.37 6.42
CA ILE A 139 -7.79 11.91 7.40
C ILE A 139 -6.87 12.87 6.66
N PRO A 140 -7.12 14.18 6.73
CA PRO A 140 -6.31 15.17 6.05
C PRO A 140 -4.96 15.39 6.74
N GLY A 141 -3.96 15.77 5.94
CA GLY A 141 -2.64 16.17 6.40
C GLY A 141 -1.57 15.09 6.29
N TYR A 142 -0.33 15.55 6.42
CA TYR A 142 0.85 14.72 6.46
C TYR A 142 0.89 13.88 7.73
N MET A 143 1.22 12.60 7.59
CA MET A 143 1.43 11.69 8.72
C MET A 143 2.86 11.14 8.73
N GLU A 144 3.50 11.12 9.88
CA GLU A 144 4.72 10.38 10.11
C GLU A 144 4.45 8.85 10.13
N PRO A 145 5.47 8.00 9.92
CA PRO A 145 5.26 6.54 9.94
C PRO A 145 4.51 6.04 11.18
N LYS A 146 4.82 6.57 12.37
CA LYS A 146 4.17 6.20 13.64
C LYS A 146 2.69 6.59 13.70
N ASP A 147 2.31 7.72 13.08
CA ASP A 147 0.93 8.20 13.07
C ASP A 147 0.11 7.36 12.08
N LEU A 148 0.70 7.07 10.92
CA LEU A 148 0.09 6.17 9.94
C LEU A 148 -0.02 4.75 10.50
N GLU A 149 0.97 4.26 11.27
CA GLU A 149 0.92 2.94 11.92
C GLU A 149 -0.34 2.77 12.76
N MET A 150 -0.64 3.74 13.61
CA MET A 150 -1.82 3.71 14.47
C MET A 150 -3.10 3.60 13.64
N LEU A 151 -3.24 4.43 12.62
CA LEU A 151 -4.40 4.46 11.75
C LEU A 151 -4.58 3.13 11.01
N VAL A 152 -3.52 2.66 10.32
CA VAL A 152 -3.65 1.46 9.48
C VAL A 152 -3.82 0.18 10.30
N LYS A 153 -3.26 0.11 11.50
CA LYS A 153 -3.50 -1.02 12.40
C LYS A 153 -4.92 -1.03 12.95
N TYR A 154 -5.49 0.13 13.26
CA TYR A 154 -6.89 0.22 13.68
C TYR A 154 -7.85 -0.41 12.67
N PHE A 155 -7.66 -0.13 11.40
CA PHE A 155 -8.48 -0.71 10.33
C PHE A 155 -8.01 -2.09 9.88
N GLY A 156 -6.70 -2.27 9.66
CA GLY A 156 -6.12 -3.49 9.11
C GLY A 156 -6.20 -4.71 10.04
N GLU A 157 -6.30 -4.49 11.35
CA GLU A 157 -6.49 -5.54 12.36
C GLU A 157 -7.96 -5.67 12.82
N GLY A 158 -8.85 -4.86 12.25
CA GLY A 158 -10.29 -4.93 12.51
C GLY A 158 -10.70 -4.36 13.86
N ALA A 159 -9.83 -3.59 14.55
CA ALA A 159 -10.14 -2.96 15.84
C ALA A 159 -11.34 -2.01 15.75
N TYR A 160 -11.56 -1.37 14.59
CA TYR A 160 -12.70 -0.49 14.32
C TYR A 160 -14.06 -1.16 14.52
N LYS A 161 -14.14 -2.49 14.44
CA LYS A 161 -15.37 -3.27 14.67
C LYS A 161 -15.71 -3.45 16.13
N ILE A 162 -14.73 -3.23 17.02
CA ILE A 162 -14.82 -3.62 18.45
C ILE A 162 -14.83 -2.39 19.34
N ARG A 163 -14.11 -1.32 18.96
CA ARG A 163 -13.92 -0.12 19.80
C ARG A 163 -13.73 1.13 18.96
N GLY A 164 -14.08 2.29 19.53
CA GLY A 164 -13.86 3.58 18.90
C GLY A 164 -12.38 3.96 18.79
N PHE A 165 -12.06 4.85 17.83
CA PHE A 165 -10.70 5.28 17.58
C PHE A 165 -10.03 5.94 18.79
N ASP A 166 -10.74 6.77 19.54
CA ASP A 166 -10.22 7.45 20.74
C ASP A 166 -9.76 6.47 21.82
N GLU A 167 -10.51 5.38 22.02
CA GLU A 167 -10.13 4.33 22.97
C GLU A 167 -8.92 3.56 22.45
N TYR A 168 -8.88 3.25 21.17
CA TYR A 168 -7.75 2.57 20.56
C TYR A 168 -6.48 3.41 20.67
N GLN A 169 -6.56 4.70 20.34
CA GLN A 169 -5.45 5.65 20.38
C GLN A 169 -4.81 5.75 21.77
N ARG A 170 -5.62 5.84 22.83
CA ARG A 170 -5.11 5.93 24.21
C ARG A 170 -4.24 4.75 24.63
N ASN A 171 -4.46 3.59 24.03
CA ASN A 171 -3.77 2.36 24.36
C ASN A 171 -2.76 1.92 23.31
N PHE A 172 -2.59 2.71 22.25
CA PHE A 172 -1.69 2.37 21.15
C PHE A 172 -0.25 2.75 21.47
N HIS A 173 0.66 1.82 21.19
CA HIS A 173 2.10 2.04 21.30
C HIS A 173 2.74 1.83 19.91
N ALA A 174 3.26 2.89 19.34
CA ALA A 174 3.91 2.84 18.03
C ALA A 174 5.20 2.01 18.08
N SER A 175 5.49 1.32 17.00
CA SER A 175 6.65 0.44 16.84
C SER A 175 7.44 0.68 15.54
N TRP A 176 7.01 1.63 14.71
CA TRP A 176 7.62 1.96 13.41
C TRP A 176 8.52 3.19 13.47
#